data_dc13f82efcac6a60c733313b5a948988
#
_entry.id   dc13f82efcac6a60c733313b5a948988
#
_cell.length_a   1.000
_cell.length_b   1.000
_cell.length_c   1.000
_cell.angle_alpha   90.00
_cell.angle_beta   90.00
_cell.angle_gamma   90.00
#
_symmetry.space_group_name_H-M   'P 1'
#
loop_
_entity.id
_entity.type
_entity.pdbx_description
1 polymer ?
#
loop_
_entity_poly.entity_id
_entity_poly.type
_entity_poly.pdbx_seq_one_letter_code
_entity_poly.pdbx_strand_id
1 'polypeptide(L)'
;VNVNTAPAPVLVAALGLNPADAQRLVGERERDFFKDLADARLQRADTAWAGVNSSFFEVRGRLRLDDVALEEVSVVRRTGRNRVSTLWRERAALSVPVARLYSIEMLPGKLPRAGWPAR
;
A
#
# COMPACT_ATOMS: atom_id res chain seq x y z
N VAL A 1 -12.83 0.23 1.31
CA VAL A 1 -11.84 0.67 0.30
C VAL A 1 -11.02 1.81 0.86
N ASN A 2 -9.69 1.74 0.75
CA ASN A 2 -8.82 2.82 1.17
C ASN A 2 -8.65 3.85 0.04
N VAL A 3 -9.16 5.07 0.25
CA VAL A 3 -9.11 6.14 -0.75
C VAL A 3 -7.70 6.63 -1.04
N ASN A 4 -6.75 6.41 -0.12
CA ASN A 4 -5.35 6.78 -0.30
C ASN A 4 -4.56 5.81 -1.18
N THR A 5 -5.07 4.60 -1.44
CA THR A 5 -4.30 3.56 -2.13
C THR A 5 -5.03 2.89 -3.28
N ALA A 6 -6.36 2.90 -3.27
CA ALA A 6 -7.16 2.21 -4.29
C ALA A 6 -6.98 2.86 -5.67
N PRO A 7 -6.80 2.08 -6.75
CA PRO A 7 -6.75 2.63 -8.11
C PRO A 7 -8.11 3.20 -8.52
N ALA A 8 -8.11 4.14 -9.47
CA ALA A 8 -9.30 4.85 -9.90
C ALA A 8 -10.48 3.93 -10.27
N PRO A 9 -10.30 2.81 -11.02
CA PRO A 9 -11.40 1.89 -11.32
C PRO A 9 -12.06 1.27 -10.08
N VAL A 10 -11.26 1.01 -9.03
CA VAL A 10 -11.78 0.48 -7.76
C VAL A 10 -12.59 1.54 -7.01
N LEU A 11 -12.15 2.81 -7.04
CA LEU A 11 -12.90 3.92 -6.45
C LEU A 11 -14.25 4.13 -7.17
N VAL A 12 -14.27 4.03 -8.50
CA VAL A 12 -15.51 4.07 -9.30
C VAL A 12 -16.46 2.95 -8.87
N ALA A 13 -15.97 1.71 -8.84
CA ALA A 13 -16.81 0.54 -8.58
C ALA A 13 -17.30 0.48 -7.12
N ALA A 14 -16.44 0.80 -6.15
CA ALA A 14 -16.74 0.64 -4.74
C ALA A 14 -17.49 1.82 -4.12
N LEU A 15 -17.27 3.03 -4.64
CA LEU A 15 -17.84 4.26 -4.06
C LEU A 15 -18.90 4.91 -4.97
N GLY A 16 -19.20 4.33 -6.12
CA GLY A 16 -20.16 4.89 -7.08
C GLY A 16 -19.72 6.23 -7.67
N LEU A 17 -18.41 6.51 -7.68
CA LEU A 17 -17.87 7.74 -8.24
C LEU A 17 -17.90 7.71 -9.77
N ASN A 18 -18.01 8.88 -10.40
CA ASN A 18 -17.74 8.98 -11.82
C ASN A 18 -16.20 8.91 -12.06
N PRO A 19 -15.75 8.56 -13.27
CA PRO A 19 -14.33 8.42 -13.57
C PRO A 19 -13.52 9.69 -13.33
N ALA A 20 -14.08 10.89 -13.57
CA ALA A 20 -13.39 12.15 -13.38
C ALA A 20 -13.12 12.44 -11.90
N ASP A 21 -14.11 12.19 -11.02
CA ASP A 21 -13.94 12.34 -9.58
C ASP A 21 -12.92 11.33 -9.01
N ALA A 22 -12.93 10.10 -9.51
CA ALA A 22 -11.96 9.09 -9.11
C ALA A 22 -10.53 9.49 -9.52
N GLN A 23 -10.34 10.03 -10.72
CA GLN A 23 -9.04 10.55 -11.17
C GLN A 23 -8.60 11.77 -10.37
N ARG A 24 -9.52 12.68 -10.04
CA ARG A 24 -9.25 13.83 -9.17
C ARG A 24 -8.71 13.36 -7.81
N LEU A 25 -9.36 12.39 -7.17
CA LEU A 25 -8.92 11.85 -5.89
C LEU A 25 -7.52 11.23 -5.98
N VAL A 26 -7.22 10.50 -7.05
CA VAL A 26 -5.88 9.95 -7.28
C VAL A 26 -4.86 11.07 -7.37
N GLY A 27 -5.12 12.12 -8.14
CA GLY A 27 -4.21 13.26 -8.28
C GLY A 27 -4.05 14.08 -6.99
N GLU A 28 -5.10 14.23 -6.19
CA GLU A 28 -5.05 14.95 -4.91
C GLU A 28 -4.19 14.20 -3.88
N ARG A 29 -4.38 12.87 -3.72
CA ARG A 29 -3.61 12.06 -2.76
C ARG A 29 -2.12 11.93 -3.11
N GLU A 30 -1.74 12.09 -4.38
CA GLU A 30 -0.33 12.12 -4.78
C GLU A 30 0.41 13.37 -4.27
N ARG A 31 -0.32 14.46 -4.05
CA ARG A 31 0.22 15.71 -3.48
C ARG A 31 0.23 15.65 -1.95
N ASP A 32 -0.89 15.24 -1.36
CA ASP A 32 -1.03 15.07 0.08
C ASP A 32 -2.08 13.96 0.36
N PHE A 33 -1.76 13.03 1.24
CA PHE A 33 -2.68 11.95 1.58
C PHE A 33 -3.83 12.46 2.45
N PHE A 34 -5.00 11.88 2.27
CA PHE A 34 -6.18 12.21 3.07
C PHE A 34 -6.02 11.68 4.50
N LYS A 35 -6.16 12.55 5.48
CA LYS A 35 -6.08 12.21 6.91
C LYS A 35 -7.39 11.63 7.41
N ASP A 36 -8.50 12.12 6.85
CA ASP A 36 -9.85 11.61 7.08
C ASP A 36 -10.68 11.62 5.79
N LEU A 37 -11.90 11.10 5.86
CA LEU A 37 -12.78 11.05 4.70
C LEU A 37 -13.34 12.42 4.29
N ALA A 38 -13.38 13.38 5.21
CA ALA A 38 -13.83 14.73 4.91
C ALA A 38 -12.84 15.45 3.99
N ASP A 39 -11.54 15.20 4.18
CA ASP A 39 -10.48 15.72 3.30
C ASP A 39 -10.68 15.28 1.84
N ALA A 40 -11.16 14.07 1.62
CA ALA A 40 -11.40 13.51 0.29
C ALA A 40 -12.61 14.14 -0.43
N ARG A 41 -13.43 14.94 0.25
CA ARG A 41 -14.60 15.65 -0.29
C ARG A 41 -15.49 14.76 -1.16
N LEU A 42 -15.81 13.57 -0.65
CA LEU A 42 -16.60 12.55 -1.32
C LEU A 42 -18.08 12.96 -1.37
N GLN A 43 -18.43 13.88 -2.26
CA GLN A 43 -19.81 14.24 -2.50
C GLN A 43 -20.50 13.16 -3.32
N ARG A 44 -21.69 12.74 -2.89
CA ARG A 44 -22.53 11.71 -3.55
C ARG A 44 -21.91 10.32 -3.65
N ALA A 45 -20.84 10.04 -2.92
CA ALA A 45 -20.26 8.72 -2.88
C ALA A 45 -20.90 7.87 -1.78
N ASP A 46 -20.94 6.54 -1.99
CA ASP A 46 -21.23 5.60 -0.89
C ASP A 46 -20.01 5.49 0.00
N THR A 47 -19.99 6.27 1.10
CA THR A 47 -18.90 6.32 2.03
C THR A 47 -18.89 5.16 3.04
N ALA A 48 -19.93 4.31 3.05
CA ALA A 48 -20.02 3.18 3.97
C ALA A 48 -18.82 2.21 3.84
N TRP A 49 -18.25 2.11 2.65
CA TRP A 49 -17.11 1.26 2.33
C TRP A 49 -15.78 2.02 2.18
N ALA A 50 -15.79 3.32 2.41
CA ALA A 50 -14.61 4.18 2.31
C ALA A 50 -13.82 4.24 3.62
N GLY A 51 -12.50 4.39 3.50
CA GLY A 51 -11.62 4.63 4.62
C GLY A 51 -10.30 5.24 4.15
N VAL A 52 -9.56 5.84 5.06
CA VAL A 52 -8.24 6.42 4.78
C VAL A 52 -7.09 5.53 5.24
N ASN A 53 -7.40 4.44 5.95
CA ASN A 53 -6.44 3.50 6.50
C ASN A 53 -6.62 2.09 5.93
N SER A 54 -5.58 1.28 6.02
CA SER A 54 -5.63 -0.14 5.70
C SER A 54 -5.15 -0.98 6.88
N SER A 55 -5.74 -2.16 7.03
CA SER A 55 -5.23 -3.22 7.92
C SER A 55 -4.44 -4.28 7.17
N PHE A 56 -4.41 -4.23 5.84
CA PHE A 56 -3.71 -5.18 4.99
C PHE A 56 -2.60 -4.48 4.21
N PHE A 57 -1.45 -5.12 4.14
CA PHE A 57 -0.26 -4.58 3.49
C PHE A 57 0.43 -5.68 2.70
N GLU A 58 0.90 -5.35 1.51
CA GLU A 58 1.86 -6.14 0.77
C GLU A 58 3.26 -5.65 1.12
N VAL A 59 4.12 -6.56 1.53
CA VAL A 59 5.52 -6.29 1.87
C VAL A 59 6.38 -7.06 0.89
N ARG A 60 7.22 -6.35 0.14
CA ARG A 60 8.22 -6.93 -0.75
C ARG A 60 9.60 -6.70 -0.18
N GLY A 61 10.34 -7.78 0.01
CA GLY A 61 11.73 -7.75 0.43
C GLY A 61 12.62 -8.38 -0.64
N ARG A 62 13.76 -7.77 -0.93
CA ARG A 62 14.81 -8.37 -1.74
C ARG A 62 16.06 -8.49 -0.91
N LEU A 63 16.60 -9.69 -0.85
CA LEU A 63 17.89 -9.98 -0.28
C LEU A 63 18.82 -10.43 -1.40
N ARG A 64 19.99 -9.82 -1.47
CA ARG A 64 21.05 -10.26 -2.39
C ARG A 64 22.24 -10.72 -1.60
N LEU A 65 22.77 -11.88 -2.00
CA LEU A 65 24.01 -12.41 -1.50
C LEU A 65 24.82 -12.87 -2.71
N ASP A 66 25.93 -12.21 -2.98
CA ASP A 66 26.75 -12.42 -4.17
C ASP A 66 25.92 -12.36 -5.47
N ASP A 67 25.87 -13.45 -6.21
CA ASP A 67 25.17 -13.57 -7.50
C ASP A 67 23.72 -14.09 -7.36
N VAL A 68 23.28 -14.35 -6.14
CA VAL A 68 21.93 -14.83 -5.85
C VAL A 68 21.11 -13.70 -5.23
N ALA A 69 19.95 -13.44 -5.81
CA ALA A 69 18.95 -12.57 -5.21
C ALA A 69 17.72 -13.39 -4.82
N LEU A 70 17.20 -13.13 -3.65
CA LEU A 70 15.95 -13.67 -3.13
C LEU A 70 14.94 -12.55 -3.03
N GLU A 71 13.78 -12.74 -3.63
CA GLU A 71 12.63 -11.87 -3.42
C GLU A 71 11.59 -12.59 -2.56
N GLU A 72 11.09 -11.91 -1.56
CA GLU A 72 9.98 -12.38 -0.75
C GLU A 72 8.84 -11.37 -0.85
N VAL A 73 7.64 -11.85 -1.16
CA VAL A 73 6.41 -11.07 -1.12
C VAL A 73 5.54 -11.65 -0.02
N SER A 74 5.06 -10.81 0.87
CA SER A 74 4.18 -11.20 1.97
C SER A 74 2.97 -10.30 2.01
N VAL A 75 1.79 -10.89 2.17
CA VAL A 75 0.58 -10.16 2.54
C VAL A 75 0.39 -10.30 4.05
N VAL A 76 0.37 -9.17 4.73
CA VAL A 76 0.24 -9.13 6.18
C VAL A 76 -1.01 -8.36 6.60
N ARG A 77 -1.62 -8.81 7.70
CA ARG A 77 -2.73 -8.15 8.36
C ARG A 77 -2.27 -7.57 9.69
N ARG A 78 -2.53 -6.27 9.88
CA ARG A 78 -2.33 -5.60 11.16
C ARG A 78 -3.62 -5.65 11.98
N THR A 79 -3.53 -6.14 13.22
CA THR A 79 -4.62 -6.14 14.19
C THR A 79 -4.18 -5.35 15.41
N GLY A 80 -4.81 -4.20 15.64
CA GLY A 80 -4.40 -3.28 16.71
C GLY A 80 -3.07 -2.58 16.45
N ARG A 81 -2.43 -2.10 17.52
CA ARG A 81 -1.20 -1.30 17.42
C ARG A 81 0.06 -2.12 17.14
N ASN A 82 0.17 -3.31 17.73
CA ASN A 82 1.44 -4.05 17.79
C ASN A 82 1.31 -5.51 17.33
N ARG A 83 0.21 -5.91 16.71
CA ARG A 83 0.01 -7.28 16.26
C ARG A 83 -0.09 -7.33 14.75
N VAL A 84 0.81 -8.10 14.13
CA VAL A 84 0.83 -8.37 12.70
C VAL A 84 0.81 -9.87 12.49
N SER A 85 -0.03 -10.33 11.57
CA SER A 85 -0.08 -11.72 11.13
C SER A 85 0.18 -11.81 9.64
N THR A 86 1.01 -12.74 9.22
CA THR A 86 1.22 -13.06 7.80
C THR A 86 0.09 -13.95 7.33
N LEU A 87 -0.60 -13.51 6.28
CA LEU A 87 -1.69 -14.26 5.66
C LEU A 87 -1.18 -15.14 4.54
N TRP A 88 -0.20 -14.64 3.81
CA TRP A 88 0.38 -15.30 2.66
C TRP A 88 1.83 -14.86 2.48
N ARG A 89 2.67 -15.77 1.96
CA ARG A 89 4.08 -15.50 1.71
C ARG A 89 4.55 -16.35 0.54
N GLU A 90 5.27 -15.71 -0.36
CA GLU A 90 5.94 -16.37 -1.48
C GLU A 90 7.40 -15.92 -1.53
N ARG A 91 8.28 -16.87 -1.86
CA ARG A 91 9.71 -16.62 -2.07
C ARG A 91 10.10 -17.11 -3.45
N ALA A 92 10.83 -16.30 -4.17
CA ALA A 92 11.41 -16.64 -5.44
C ALA A 92 12.91 -16.34 -5.43
N ALA A 93 13.71 -17.28 -5.90
CA ALA A 93 15.11 -17.03 -6.20
C ALA A 93 15.18 -16.32 -7.56
N LEU A 94 15.86 -15.18 -7.61
CA LEU A 94 16.11 -14.43 -8.83
C LEU A 94 17.59 -14.57 -9.18
N SER A 95 17.90 -15.08 -10.36
CA SER A 95 19.24 -14.94 -10.92
C SER A 95 19.35 -13.53 -11.49
N VAL A 96 20.12 -12.67 -10.86
CA VAL A 96 20.31 -11.28 -11.31
C VAL A 96 21.73 -11.09 -11.80
N PRO A 97 21.94 -10.56 -13.02
CA PRO A 97 23.25 -10.04 -13.41
C PRO A 97 23.70 -8.96 -12.44
N VAL A 98 24.99 -8.95 -12.15
CA VAL A 98 25.67 -8.09 -11.19
C VAL A 98 25.47 -6.60 -11.49
N ALA A 99 24.38 -6.01 -11.07
CA ALA A 99 24.27 -4.56 -10.84
C ALA A 99 22.88 -4.23 -10.23
N ARG A 100 22.88 -3.87 -9.03
CA ARG A 100 22.03 -2.90 -8.29
C ARG A 100 21.52 -3.38 -6.95
N LEU A 101 21.99 -2.69 -6.00
CA LEU A 101 21.59 -2.23 -4.67
C LEU A 101 20.16 -2.55 -4.19
N TYR A 102 20.12 -2.90 -2.93
CA TYR A 102 18.97 -3.13 -2.07
C TYR A 102 17.87 -2.08 -2.24
N SER A 103 16.68 -2.53 -2.58
CA SER A 103 15.46 -1.73 -2.49
C SER A 103 14.43 -2.51 -1.69
N ILE A 104 14.03 -1.98 -0.56
CA ILE A 104 12.76 -2.36 0.05
C ILE A 104 11.74 -1.44 -0.61
N GLU A 105 11.04 -1.96 -1.61
CA GLU A 105 9.89 -1.26 -2.18
C GLU A 105 8.68 -1.59 -1.33
N MET A 106 8.27 -0.63 -0.54
CA MET A 106 6.95 -0.62 0.05
C MET A 106 6.01 0.02 -0.98
N LEU A 107 5.14 -0.77 -1.60
CA LEU A 107 4.04 -0.22 -2.38
C LEU A 107 3.17 0.68 -1.50
N PRO A 108 2.65 1.79 -2.03
CA PRO A 108 2.10 2.88 -1.24
C PRO A 108 0.80 2.50 -0.53
N GLY A 109 0.96 1.93 0.61
CA GLY A 109 0.12 2.07 1.76
C GLY A 109 1.09 2.58 2.81
N LYS A 110 1.30 3.88 2.85
CA LYS A 110 2.25 4.49 3.80
C LYS A 110 1.98 3.94 5.18
N LEU A 111 2.88 3.08 5.65
CA LEU A 111 3.00 2.85 7.07
C LEU A 111 3.31 4.21 7.71
N PRO A 112 2.59 4.63 8.76
CA PRO A 112 3.08 5.71 9.56
C PRO A 112 4.50 5.33 9.98
N ARG A 113 5.42 6.29 9.93
CA ARG A 113 6.79 6.15 10.43
C ARG A 113 6.75 5.76 11.91
N ALA A 114 6.58 4.49 12.17
CA ALA A 114 6.95 3.91 13.45
C ALA A 114 8.41 3.49 13.27
N GLY A 115 9.32 4.22 13.89
CA GLY A 115 10.73 3.95 13.81
C GLY A 115 11.02 2.49 14.16
N TRP A 116 11.78 1.83 13.33
CA TRP A 116 12.48 0.64 13.72
C TRP A 116 13.46 1.04 14.84
N PRO A 117 13.54 0.27 15.91
CA PRO A 117 14.60 0.53 16.87
C PRO A 117 15.92 0.36 16.13
N ALA A 118 16.71 1.44 16.10
CA ALA A 118 18.09 1.37 15.72
C ALA A 118 18.79 0.36 16.65
N ARG A 119 19.50 -0.58 16.08
CA ARG A 119 20.51 -1.34 16.83
C ARG A 119 21.69 -0.45 17.09
#